data_60f381f2937977a311e73d5659e09cf5
#
_entry.id   60f381f2937977a311e73d5659e09cf5
#
_cell.length_a   1.000
_cell.length_b   1.000
_cell.length_c   1.000
_cell.angle_alpha   90.00
_cell.angle_beta   90.00
_cell.angle_gamma   90.00
#
_symmetry.space_group_name_H-M   'P 1'
#
loop_
_entity.id
_entity.type
_entity.pdbx_description
1 polymer ?
#
loop_
_entity_poly.entity_id
_entity_poly.type
_entity_poly.pdbx_seq_one_letter_code
_entity_poly.pdbx_strand_id
1 'polypeptide(L)'
;PGTSDFDSTFNDIKSRLFTENGTRFYDKSALYHLQGEYKFKPQFGTITVGTSSRLYAPESNGTILNDTGDVIIRNLEAGIYAGIDKRWMADRVILNITSRLDKNQNFDFLASPAASFIYKHRPNHVFRTSFSSAIRNPTLADQYLLYDVGRATLIGNLNGFDSLIEIQSFRNAFESDINLPLLK
;
A
#
# COMPACT_ATOMS: atom_id res chain seq x y z
N PRO A 1 -37.59 -2.76 -15.95
CA PRO A 1 -36.80 -3.52 -16.90
C PRO A 1 -37.66 -3.97 -18.07
N GLY A 2 -37.16 -3.88 -19.31
CA GLY A 2 -37.87 -4.33 -20.51
C GLY A 2 -38.77 -3.32 -21.18
N THR A 3 -38.74 -2.06 -20.76
CA THR A 3 -39.32 -0.95 -21.54
C THR A 3 -38.18 -0.20 -22.24
N SER A 4 -38.45 0.29 -23.45
CA SER A 4 -37.50 1.06 -24.26
C SER A 4 -36.88 2.23 -23.48
N ASP A 5 -37.69 2.93 -22.68
CA ASP A 5 -37.22 4.08 -21.89
C ASP A 5 -36.31 3.67 -20.72
N PHE A 6 -36.63 2.54 -20.07
CA PHE A 6 -35.77 1.99 -19.04
C PHE A 6 -34.41 1.58 -19.63
N ASP A 7 -34.40 0.83 -20.73
CA ASP A 7 -33.19 0.33 -21.35
C ASP A 7 -32.34 1.48 -21.89
N SER A 8 -32.96 2.53 -22.43
CA SER A 8 -32.29 3.75 -22.87
C SER A 8 -31.62 4.48 -21.69
N THR A 9 -32.37 4.73 -20.62
CA THR A 9 -31.82 5.41 -19.40
C THR A 9 -30.77 4.60 -18.72
N PHE A 10 -30.94 3.28 -18.60
CA PHE A 10 -29.98 2.38 -18.01
C PHE A 10 -28.66 2.36 -18.78
N ASN A 11 -28.71 2.28 -20.11
CA ASN A 11 -27.52 2.32 -20.95
C ASN A 11 -26.82 3.69 -20.90
N ASP A 12 -27.57 4.77 -20.81
CA ASP A 12 -27.03 6.11 -20.67
C ASP A 12 -26.25 6.25 -19.33
N ILE A 13 -26.86 5.89 -18.19
CA ILE A 13 -26.21 5.94 -16.87
C ILE A 13 -24.98 5.03 -16.84
N LYS A 14 -25.05 3.83 -17.41
CA LYS A 14 -23.96 2.87 -17.49
C LYS A 14 -22.78 3.36 -18.34
N SER A 15 -23.04 4.20 -19.35
CA SER A 15 -22.02 4.71 -20.25
C SER A 15 -21.23 5.90 -19.69
N ARG A 16 -21.84 6.68 -18.81
CA ARG A 16 -21.23 7.86 -18.20
C ARG A 16 -20.28 7.49 -17.05
N LEU A 17 -19.27 8.33 -16.85
CA LEU A 17 -18.37 8.22 -15.71
C LEU A 17 -19.10 8.55 -14.39
N PHE A 18 -18.57 8.04 -13.28
CA PHE A 18 -19.08 8.34 -11.95
C PHE A 18 -19.09 9.86 -11.65
N THR A 19 -18.08 10.58 -12.12
CA THR A 19 -17.99 12.04 -12.03
C THR A 19 -19.02 12.79 -12.88
N GLU A 20 -19.69 12.09 -13.80
CA GLU A 20 -20.74 12.62 -14.69
C GLU A 20 -22.15 12.12 -14.30
N ASN A 21 -22.37 11.77 -13.03
CA ASN A 21 -23.58 11.13 -12.52
C ASN A 21 -23.91 9.79 -13.20
N GLY A 22 -22.89 9.07 -13.64
CA GLY A 22 -22.98 7.70 -14.15
C GLY A 22 -22.52 6.67 -13.14
N THR A 23 -22.25 5.45 -13.61
CA THR A 23 -21.81 4.34 -12.76
C THR A 23 -20.45 3.77 -13.18
N ARG A 24 -19.83 4.34 -14.22
CA ARG A 24 -18.59 3.83 -14.77
C ARG A 24 -17.38 4.44 -14.08
N PHE A 25 -16.47 3.59 -13.57
CA PHE A 25 -15.15 4.00 -13.16
C PHE A 25 -14.20 4.06 -14.34
N TYR A 26 -13.29 5.02 -14.30
CA TYR A 26 -12.18 5.10 -15.23
C TYR A 26 -10.93 4.57 -14.53
N ASP A 27 -10.20 3.68 -15.19
CA ASP A 27 -8.90 3.22 -14.72
C ASP A 27 -7.98 2.95 -15.92
N LYS A 28 -6.91 3.72 -16.00
CA LYS A 28 -5.83 3.57 -16.97
C LYS A 28 -4.48 3.59 -16.25
N SER A 29 -4.45 3.00 -15.07
CA SER A 29 -3.27 2.98 -14.21
C SER A 29 -2.16 2.11 -14.80
N ALA A 30 -0.92 2.50 -14.55
CA ALA A 30 0.26 1.74 -14.92
C ALA A 30 1.16 1.49 -13.71
N LEU A 31 1.80 0.31 -13.69
CA LEU A 31 2.84 -0.06 -12.75
C LEU A 31 4.09 -0.48 -13.53
N TYR A 32 5.20 0.22 -13.29
CA TYR A 32 6.51 -0.17 -13.78
C TYR A 32 7.30 -0.79 -12.63
N HIS A 33 7.79 -2.00 -12.82
CA HIS A 33 8.54 -2.72 -11.80
C HIS A 33 9.86 -3.24 -12.35
N LEU A 34 10.95 -2.92 -11.67
CA LEU A 34 12.29 -3.44 -11.93
C LEU A 34 12.80 -4.13 -10.67
N GLN A 35 13.35 -5.33 -10.83
CA GLN A 35 13.96 -6.08 -9.74
C GLN A 35 15.24 -6.75 -10.22
N GLY A 36 16.26 -6.77 -9.36
CA GLY A 36 17.50 -7.49 -9.57
C GLY A 36 17.95 -8.20 -8.30
N GLU A 37 18.45 -9.41 -8.45
CA GLU A 37 18.98 -10.20 -7.34
C GLU A 37 20.29 -10.86 -7.77
N TYR A 38 21.26 -10.91 -6.86
CA TYR A 38 22.50 -11.63 -7.04
C TYR A 38 22.80 -12.52 -5.84
N LYS A 39 23.23 -13.76 -6.10
CA LYS A 39 23.60 -14.75 -5.09
C LYS A 39 25.08 -15.09 -5.15
N PHE A 40 25.76 -14.86 -4.03
CA PHE A 40 27.15 -15.28 -3.81
C PHE A 40 27.14 -16.58 -3.02
N LYS A 41 28.06 -17.48 -3.34
CA LYS A 41 28.21 -18.75 -2.62
C LYS A 41 29.65 -18.91 -2.11
N PRO A 42 30.09 -18.06 -1.15
CA PRO A 42 31.38 -18.28 -0.50
C PRO A 42 31.35 -19.56 0.36
N GLN A 43 32.53 -20.05 0.76
CA GLN A 43 32.63 -21.29 1.53
C GLN A 43 31.86 -21.27 2.86
N PHE A 44 31.61 -20.10 3.43
CA PHE A 44 30.93 -19.95 4.72
C PHE A 44 29.38 -19.90 4.63
N GLY A 45 28.79 -19.82 3.45
CA GLY A 45 27.34 -19.75 3.30
C GLY A 45 26.88 -19.17 1.96
N THR A 46 25.61 -18.89 1.83
CA THR A 46 25.04 -18.20 0.67
C THR A 46 24.64 -16.79 1.08
N ILE A 47 25.12 -15.80 0.36
CA ILE A 47 24.74 -14.39 0.53
C ILE A 47 23.85 -14.01 -0.66
N THR A 48 22.72 -13.44 -0.37
CA THR A 48 21.80 -12.89 -1.37
C THR A 48 21.74 -11.39 -1.18
N VAL A 49 21.90 -10.62 -2.26
CA VAL A 49 21.66 -9.19 -2.29
C VAL A 49 20.72 -8.86 -3.44
N GLY A 50 19.85 -7.92 -3.23
CA GLY A 50 18.91 -7.53 -4.29
C GLY A 50 18.36 -6.14 -4.09
N THR A 51 17.76 -5.64 -5.15
CA THR A 51 17.10 -4.35 -5.21
C THR A 51 15.80 -4.47 -5.98
N SER A 52 14.85 -3.61 -5.65
CA SER A 52 13.60 -3.48 -6.39
C SER A 52 13.21 -2.02 -6.49
N SER A 53 12.59 -1.64 -7.60
CA SER A 53 12.01 -0.32 -7.80
C SER A 53 10.63 -0.47 -8.44
N ARG A 54 9.68 0.32 -7.98
CA ARG A 54 8.31 0.37 -8.49
C ARG A 54 7.90 1.81 -8.70
N LEU A 55 7.42 2.11 -9.87
CA LEU A 55 6.79 3.39 -10.17
C LEU A 55 5.31 3.14 -10.44
N TYR A 56 4.49 3.63 -9.56
CA TYR A 56 3.04 3.65 -9.73
C TYR A 56 2.64 4.93 -10.45
N ALA A 57 1.84 4.80 -11.49
CA ALA A 57 1.24 5.89 -12.24
C ALA A 57 -0.26 5.62 -12.36
N PRO A 58 -1.02 5.79 -11.27
CA PRO A 58 -2.47 5.64 -11.32
C PRO A 58 -3.10 6.78 -12.12
N GLU A 59 -4.18 6.45 -12.85
CA GLU A 59 -4.98 7.39 -13.60
C GLU A 59 -6.45 6.95 -13.51
N SER A 60 -7.23 7.63 -12.67
CA SER A 60 -8.64 7.35 -12.44
C SER A 60 -9.57 8.46 -12.95
N ASN A 61 -9.02 9.56 -13.45
CA ASN A 61 -9.75 10.73 -13.92
C ASN A 61 -10.80 11.21 -12.88
N GLY A 62 -10.40 11.22 -11.60
CA GLY A 62 -11.24 11.63 -10.48
C GLY A 62 -12.37 10.66 -10.10
N THR A 63 -12.44 9.46 -10.69
CA THR A 63 -13.49 8.51 -10.34
C THR A 63 -13.20 7.70 -9.07
N ILE A 64 -11.92 7.61 -8.66
CA ILE A 64 -11.48 6.85 -7.48
C ILE A 64 -10.45 7.65 -6.67
N LEU A 65 -9.49 8.29 -7.36
CA LEU A 65 -8.38 9.00 -6.74
C LEU A 65 -8.50 10.50 -6.99
N ASN A 66 -7.80 11.28 -6.19
CA ASN A 66 -7.76 12.74 -6.34
C ASN A 66 -6.79 13.14 -7.48
N ASP A 67 -7.14 12.75 -8.69
CA ASP A 67 -6.40 12.99 -9.93
C ASP A 67 -7.24 13.71 -10.99
N THR A 68 -8.10 14.63 -10.55
CA THR A 68 -8.93 15.47 -11.44
C THR A 68 -8.12 16.61 -12.08
N GLY A 69 -8.47 16.97 -13.28
CA GLY A 69 -7.82 18.06 -14.02
C GLY A 69 -6.36 17.73 -14.36
N ASP A 70 -5.44 18.63 -13.99
CA ASP A 70 -4.01 18.48 -14.29
C ASP A 70 -3.22 17.76 -13.20
N VAL A 71 -3.90 17.15 -12.21
CA VAL A 71 -3.23 16.45 -11.11
C VAL A 71 -2.73 15.10 -11.58
N ILE A 72 -1.42 14.92 -11.63
CA ILE A 72 -0.78 13.66 -11.98
C ILE A 72 -0.22 13.01 -10.71
N ILE A 73 -0.78 11.87 -10.35
CA ILE A 73 -0.28 11.07 -9.22
C ILE A 73 0.86 10.18 -9.71
N ARG A 74 2.01 10.27 -9.05
CA ARG A 74 3.11 9.33 -9.21
C ARG A 74 3.64 8.96 -7.85
N ASN A 75 3.97 7.69 -7.66
CA ASN A 75 4.55 7.20 -6.41
C ASN A 75 5.69 6.26 -6.74
N LEU A 76 6.89 6.63 -6.33
CA LEU A 76 8.10 5.84 -6.51
C LEU A 76 8.44 5.13 -5.20
N GLU A 77 8.62 3.82 -5.30
CA GLU A 77 9.16 2.98 -4.23
C GLU A 77 10.47 2.33 -4.68
N ALA A 78 11.46 2.33 -3.82
CA ALA A 78 12.71 1.62 -4.03
C ALA A 78 13.08 0.86 -2.76
N GLY A 79 13.66 -0.33 -2.92
CA GLY A 79 14.08 -1.15 -1.81
C GLY A 79 15.35 -1.91 -2.13
N ILE A 80 16.17 -2.10 -1.11
CA ILE A 80 17.34 -2.98 -1.16
C ILE A 80 17.19 -4.04 -0.07
N TYR A 81 17.68 -5.22 -0.32
CA TYR A 81 17.69 -6.28 0.67
C TYR A 81 18.98 -7.09 0.60
N ALA A 82 19.34 -7.63 1.74
CA ALA A 82 20.44 -8.57 1.86
C ALA A 82 20.05 -9.71 2.80
N GLY A 83 20.60 -10.88 2.55
CA GLY A 83 20.39 -12.06 3.38
C GLY A 83 21.59 -12.97 3.38
N ILE A 84 21.73 -13.73 4.45
CA ILE A 84 22.71 -14.80 4.59
C ILE A 84 22.01 -16.09 5.01
N ASP A 85 22.28 -17.15 4.29
CA ASP A 85 21.91 -18.53 4.64
C ASP A 85 23.20 -19.29 4.96
N LYS A 86 23.29 -19.78 6.19
CA LYS A 86 24.43 -20.55 6.61
C LYS A 86 24.01 -21.88 7.22
N ARG A 87 24.73 -22.94 6.86
CA ARG A 87 24.47 -24.31 7.28
C ARG A 87 25.73 -24.91 7.85
N TRP A 88 25.62 -25.64 8.96
CA TRP A 88 26.71 -26.29 9.66
C TRP A 88 26.35 -27.72 10.01
N MET A 89 27.34 -28.50 10.38
CA MET A 89 27.18 -29.85 10.91
C MET A 89 26.33 -30.76 9.99
N ALA A 90 26.63 -30.77 8.69
CA ALA A 90 25.86 -31.53 7.72
C ALA A 90 24.33 -31.19 7.77
N ASP A 91 24.03 -29.90 7.74
CA ASP A 91 22.64 -29.34 7.75
C ASP A 91 21.86 -29.57 9.07
N ARG A 92 22.55 -29.92 10.16
CA ARG A 92 21.93 -29.99 11.48
C ARG A 92 21.61 -28.60 12.05
N VAL A 93 22.46 -27.62 11.74
CA VAL A 93 22.26 -26.22 12.16
C VAL A 93 22.08 -25.38 10.91
N ILE A 94 20.97 -24.66 10.83
CA ILE A 94 20.66 -23.74 9.74
C ILE A 94 20.31 -22.38 10.33
N LEU A 95 21.00 -21.35 9.87
CA LEU A 95 20.75 -19.95 10.22
C LEU A 95 20.41 -19.19 8.94
N ASN A 96 19.28 -18.50 8.94
CA ASN A 96 18.93 -17.56 7.90
C ASN A 96 18.68 -16.19 8.53
N ILE A 97 19.33 -15.17 8.01
CA ILE A 97 19.13 -13.77 8.42
C ILE A 97 18.92 -12.97 7.16
N THR A 98 17.87 -12.16 7.14
CA THR A 98 17.55 -11.25 6.05
C THR A 98 17.19 -9.89 6.61
N SER A 99 17.48 -8.85 5.85
CA SER A 99 17.01 -7.50 6.15
C SER A 99 16.66 -6.80 4.84
N ARG A 100 15.59 -6.05 4.86
CA ARG A 100 15.14 -5.23 3.76
C ARG A 100 14.98 -3.80 4.23
N LEU A 101 15.43 -2.85 3.43
CA LEU A 101 15.25 -1.43 3.61
C LEU A 101 14.47 -0.89 2.41
N ASP A 102 13.31 -0.34 2.68
CA ASP A 102 12.43 0.24 1.68
C ASP A 102 12.30 1.75 1.87
N LYS A 103 12.23 2.47 0.78
CA LYS A 103 11.92 3.91 0.73
C LYS A 103 10.78 4.13 -0.26
N ASN A 104 9.73 4.78 0.22
CA ASN A 104 8.67 5.32 -0.62
C ASN A 104 8.88 6.82 -0.79
N GLN A 105 8.43 7.39 -1.90
CA GLN A 105 8.53 8.83 -2.19
C GLN A 105 7.95 9.69 -1.06
N ASN A 106 6.84 9.26 -0.46
CA ASN A 106 6.05 10.04 0.50
C ASN A 106 6.34 9.69 1.97
N PHE A 107 7.05 8.58 2.24
CA PHE A 107 7.28 8.07 3.60
C PHE A 107 8.76 7.81 3.86
N ASP A 108 9.12 7.78 5.12
CA ASP A 108 10.48 7.52 5.56
C ASP A 108 10.92 6.07 5.30
N PHE A 109 12.20 5.80 5.56
CA PHE A 109 12.78 4.48 5.41
C PHE A 109 12.12 3.48 6.35
N LEU A 110 11.76 2.33 5.80
CA LEU A 110 11.23 1.20 6.55
C LEU A 110 12.22 0.04 6.51
N ALA A 111 12.63 -0.43 7.70
CA ALA A 111 13.50 -1.59 7.85
C ALA A 111 12.70 -2.81 8.29
N SER A 112 12.86 -3.91 7.58
CA SER A 112 12.18 -5.19 7.84
C SER A 112 13.18 -6.30 8.04
N PRO A 113 13.75 -6.47 9.26
CA PRO A 113 14.65 -7.57 9.58
C PRO A 113 13.88 -8.86 9.84
N ALA A 114 14.49 -9.97 9.46
CA ALA A 114 14.02 -11.31 9.80
C ALA A 114 15.20 -12.25 10.07
N ALA A 115 15.02 -13.16 11.00
CA ALA A 115 16.00 -14.20 11.32
C ALA A 115 15.28 -15.51 11.63
N SER A 116 15.86 -16.61 11.21
CA SER A 116 15.40 -17.95 11.60
C SER A 116 16.58 -18.84 11.94
N PHE A 117 16.39 -19.67 12.95
CA PHE A 117 17.35 -20.65 13.40
C PHE A 117 16.69 -22.03 13.51
N ILE A 118 17.32 -23.05 12.94
CA ILE A 118 16.84 -24.42 12.98
C ILE A 118 17.97 -25.30 13.51
N TYR A 119 17.65 -26.12 14.52
CA TYR A 119 18.54 -27.12 15.05
C TYR A 119 17.89 -28.51 15.00
N LYS A 120 18.52 -29.42 14.24
CA LYS A 120 18.09 -30.81 14.09
C LYS A 120 18.96 -31.69 15.02
N HIS A 121 18.44 -31.95 16.22
CA HIS A 121 19.15 -32.79 17.18
C HIS A 121 19.21 -34.26 16.73
N ARG A 122 18.05 -34.80 16.28
CA ARG A 122 17.88 -36.14 15.70
C ARG A 122 16.91 -36.04 14.52
N PRO A 123 16.79 -37.11 13.68
CA PRO A 123 15.85 -37.08 12.56
C PRO A 123 14.44 -36.66 12.94
N ASN A 124 13.97 -37.05 14.14
CA ASN A 124 12.61 -36.78 14.62
C ASN A 124 12.54 -35.64 15.65
N HIS A 125 13.66 -34.96 15.97
CA HIS A 125 13.72 -33.88 16.95
C HIS A 125 14.30 -32.63 16.31
N VAL A 126 13.43 -31.68 15.96
CA VAL A 126 13.80 -30.41 15.31
C VAL A 126 13.33 -29.25 16.16
N PHE A 127 14.27 -28.42 16.61
CA PHE A 127 13.98 -27.13 17.21
C PHE A 127 14.03 -26.03 16.14
N ARG A 128 13.02 -25.15 16.15
CA ARG A 128 12.94 -24.00 15.25
C ARG A 128 12.55 -22.76 16.02
N THR A 129 13.22 -21.65 15.74
CA THR A 129 12.82 -20.33 16.21
C THR A 129 12.96 -19.34 15.07
N SER A 130 12.06 -18.36 15.04
CA SER A 130 12.12 -17.30 14.05
C SER A 130 11.64 -15.98 14.64
N PHE A 131 12.22 -14.92 14.13
CA PHE A 131 11.81 -13.54 14.38
C PHE A 131 11.65 -12.85 13.03
N SER A 132 10.59 -12.07 12.87
CA SER A 132 10.43 -11.22 11.69
C SER A 132 9.65 -9.94 12.06
N SER A 133 10.07 -8.83 11.45
CA SER A 133 9.32 -7.58 11.45
C SER A 133 8.87 -7.31 10.03
N ALA A 134 7.61 -6.96 9.85
CA ALA A 134 7.05 -6.59 8.56
C ALA A 134 6.28 -5.27 8.70
N ILE A 135 6.78 -4.26 8.03
CA ILE A 135 6.17 -2.93 7.95
C ILE A 135 5.95 -2.64 6.47
N ARG A 136 4.84 -2.01 6.15
CA ARG A 136 4.56 -1.56 4.78
C ARG A 136 4.09 -0.12 4.78
N ASN A 137 4.36 0.59 3.69
CA ASN A 137 3.78 1.89 3.45
C ASN A 137 2.26 1.81 3.20
N PRO A 138 1.51 2.88 3.49
CA PRO A 138 0.12 3.01 3.11
C PRO A 138 -0.07 2.79 1.60
N THR A 139 -1.20 2.21 1.22
CA THR A 139 -1.54 1.96 -0.19
C THR A 139 -1.81 3.28 -0.93
N LEU A 140 -1.89 3.25 -2.25
CA LEU A 140 -2.29 4.42 -3.04
C LEU A 140 -3.69 4.93 -2.67
N ALA A 141 -4.61 4.01 -2.33
CA ALA A 141 -5.93 4.39 -1.84
C ALA A 141 -5.85 5.11 -0.49
N ASP A 142 -5.04 4.60 0.45
CA ASP A 142 -4.85 5.27 1.75
C ASP A 142 -4.26 6.68 1.58
N GLN A 143 -3.48 6.91 0.53
CA GLN A 143 -2.81 8.18 0.26
C GLN A 143 -3.68 9.17 -0.54
N TYR A 144 -4.34 8.71 -1.59
CA TYR A 144 -4.92 9.55 -2.65
C TYR A 144 -6.39 9.32 -2.93
N LEU A 145 -7.10 8.48 -2.15
CA LEU A 145 -8.52 8.23 -2.36
C LEU A 145 -9.31 9.54 -2.36
N LEU A 146 -10.20 9.68 -3.31
CA LEU A 146 -11.25 10.70 -3.32
C LEU A 146 -12.48 10.08 -3.96
N TYR A 147 -13.37 9.54 -3.13
CA TYR A 147 -14.51 8.80 -3.61
C TYR A 147 -15.78 9.22 -2.89
N ASP A 148 -16.71 9.80 -3.63
CA ASP A 148 -18.01 10.21 -3.13
C ASP A 148 -19.01 9.04 -3.21
N VAL A 149 -19.53 8.63 -2.07
CA VAL A 149 -20.57 7.60 -1.96
C VAL A 149 -21.97 8.22 -1.76
N GLY A 150 -22.12 9.50 -2.05
CA GLY A 150 -23.37 10.25 -1.96
C GLY A 150 -23.73 10.75 -0.56
N ARG A 151 -23.51 9.96 0.47
CA ARG A 151 -23.73 10.34 1.89
C ARG A 151 -22.46 10.74 2.61
N ALA A 152 -21.30 10.41 2.05
CA ALA A 152 -20.00 10.68 2.59
C ALA A 152 -18.97 10.69 1.45
N THR A 153 -17.89 11.46 1.61
CA THR A 153 -16.73 11.40 0.74
C THR A 153 -15.60 10.70 1.47
N LEU A 154 -15.08 9.62 0.87
CA LEU A 154 -13.90 8.90 1.36
C LEU A 154 -12.66 9.60 0.84
N ILE A 155 -11.77 10.00 1.73
CA ILE A 155 -10.59 10.80 1.39
C ILE A 155 -9.33 10.10 1.90
N GLY A 156 -8.33 9.96 1.03
CA GLY A 156 -6.99 9.53 1.40
C GLY A 156 -6.28 10.61 2.21
N ASN A 157 -5.39 10.21 3.11
CA ASN A 157 -4.80 11.11 4.10
C ASN A 157 -3.27 11.26 3.95
N LEU A 158 -2.77 11.49 2.75
CA LEU A 158 -1.33 11.69 2.54
C LEU A 158 -0.79 12.93 3.27
N ASN A 159 -1.54 14.02 3.23
CA ASN A 159 -1.10 15.34 3.74
C ASN A 159 -1.71 15.70 5.10
N GLY A 160 -2.48 14.80 5.71
CA GLY A 160 -3.25 15.12 6.91
C GLY A 160 -4.54 15.90 6.59
N PHE A 161 -5.30 16.16 7.61
CA PHE A 161 -6.52 16.94 7.52
C PHE A 161 -6.45 18.12 8.49
N ASP A 162 -6.17 19.30 7.98
CA ASP A 162 -6.07 20.53 8.80
C ASP A 162 -7.44 21.12 9.17
N SER A 163 -8.51 20.66 8.52
CA SER A 163 -9.83 21.27 8.58
C SER A 163 -10.99 20.31 8.86
N LEU A 164 -10.71 19.08 9.30
CA LEU A 164 -11.78 18.18 9.71
C LEU A 164 -12.36 18.60 11.06
N ILE A 165 -13.69 18.55 11.13
CA ILE A 165 -14.44 18.87 12.34
C ILE A 165 -15.05 17.55 12.84
N GLU A 166 -14.86 17.25 14.12
CA GLU A 166 -15.53 16.12 14.74
C GLU A 166 -17.05 16.33 14.73
N ILE A 167 -17.82 15.28 14.34
CA ILE A 167 -19.28 15.36 14.23
C ILE A 167 -19.93 15.78 15.54
N GLN A 168 -19.42 15.32 16.69
CA GLN A 168 -19.98 15.70 17.99
C GLN A 168 -19.69 17.17 18.32
N SER A 169 -18.49 17.63 18.01
CA SER A 169 -18.12 19.03 18.15
C SER A 169 -18.95 19.94 17.25
N PHE A 170 -19.23 19.50 16.01
CA PHE A 170 -20.13 20.21 15.10
C PHE A 170 -21.55 20.34 15.67
N ARG A 171 -22.12 19.23 16.19
CA ARG A 171 -23.45 19.24 16.83
C ARG A 171 -23.48 20.16 18.03
N ASN A 172 -22.47 20.06 18.91
CA ASN A 172 -22.39 20.88 20.10
C ASN A 172 -22.26 22.38 19.77
N ALA A 173 -21.52 22.74 18.72
CA ALA A 173 -21.40 24.11 18.27
C ALA A 173 -22.70 24.64 17.66
N PHE A 174 -23.43 23.81 16.93
CA PHE A 174 -24.72 24.16 16.36
C PHE A 174 -25.79 24.41 17.43
N GLU A 175 -25.69 23.69 18.56
CA GLU A 175 -26.57 23.84 19.73
C GLU A 175 -26.15 24.98 20.67
N SER A 176 -24.88 25.39 20.64
CA SER A 176 -24.28 26.29 21.68
C SER A 176 -23.64 27.57 21.17
N ASP A 177 -23.63 27.84 19.88
CA ASP A 177 -22.98 29.00 19.26
C ASP A 177 -21.45 29.12 19.56
N ILE A 178 -20.78 28.00 19.78
CA ILE A 178 -19.37 27.90 20.16
C ILE A 178 -18.48 27.58 18.96
N ASN A 179 -17.25 28.10 18.91
CA ASN A 179 -16.22 27.81 17.93
C ASN A 179 -15.90 26.29 17.89
N LEU A 180 -15.93 25.72 16.69
CA LEU A 180 -15.65 24.30 16.45
C LEU A 180 -14.16 23.98 16.65
N PRO A 181 -13.79 22.99 17.49
CA PRO A 181 -12.43 22.49 17.53
C PRO A 181 -12.11 21.71 16.23
N LEU A 182 -11.01 22.05 15.60
CA LEU A 182 -10.48 21.29 14.46
C LEU A 182 -9.79 20.02 14.98
N LEU A 183 -10.00 18.90 14.29
CA LEU A 183 -9.21 17.69 14.51
C LEU A 183 -7.79 17.95 13.99
N LYS A 184 -6.80 17.75 14.83
CA LYS A 184 -5.38 17.79 14.47
C LYS A 184 -4.83 16.41 14.20
#